data_f6d083891fb70823940d1c3becc60966
#
_entry.id   f6d083891fb70823940d1c3becc60966
#
_cell.length_a   1.000
_cell.length_b   1.000
_cell.length_c   1.000
_cell.angle_alpha   90.00
_cell.angle_beta   90.00
_cell.angle_gamma   90.00
#
_symmetry.space_group_name_H-M   'P 1'
#
loop_
_entity.id
_entity.type
_entity.pdbx_description
1 polymer ?
#
loop_
_entity_poly.entity_id
_entity_poly.type
_entity_poly.pdbx_seq_one_letter_code
_entity_poly.pdbx_strand_id
1 'polypeptide(L)'
;MNIPKIKISNFNSLIIFFVILVFGLLFFYSFPNIHNKYEIQKHFSDKIYDEYPLNLSLSPDITYSILPKPHFRIKNIKIFFKTEKNNNVELGEAKLVKVFFSNIGSIDVKKLILEKIIIQDCDLRLDQENFKYFKNILDFKIDKELEFNKTRLFVKKNKNFESILNLILIDKISVKYDLENNTNYLKSVGKLFNQKTNFQWNKNLKDKKNKFILKIKPLNFNMETIINNTSKNGSSTKIKLDKSDLVSQIYFNEKEKLINFKSIKSKLVNSNIDYKLNFFFDPFYFDFKIDLEKIDLAKFLKKPVI
;
A
#
# COMPACT_ATOMS: atom_id res chain seq x y z
N MET A 1 11.74 -69.63 18.24
CA MET A 1 12.42 -68.35 18.17
C MET A 1 11.56 -67.37 18.92
N ASN A 2 11.90 -67.04 20.19
CA ASN A 2 11.08 -66.10 21.02
C ASN A 2 11.49 -64.67 20.69
N ILE A 3 10.59 -63.89 20.05
CA ILE A 3 10.77 -62.44 19.81
C ILE A 3 10.58 -61.79 21.17
N PRO A 4 11.57 -61.00 21.67
CA PRO A 4 11.42 -60.31 22.96
C PRO A 4 10.32 -59.22 22.81
N LYS A 5 9.30 -59.32 23.68
CA LYS A 5 8.27 -58.27 23.82
C LYS A 5 8.94 -57.03 24.42
N ILE A 6 9.21 -56.02 23.61
CA ILE A 6 9.71 -54.72 24.06
C ILE A 6 8.59 -54.04 24.83
N LYS A 7 8.71 -53.95 26.16
CA LYS A 7 7.81 -53.17 27.03
C LYS A 7 8.15 -51.70 26.85
N ILE A 8 7.46 -51.03 25.93
CA ILE A 8 7.60 -49.58 25.74
C ILE A 8 6.93 -48.91 26.93
N SER A 9 7.70 -48.15 27.70
CA SER A 9 7.17 -47.32 28.79
C SER A 9 6.17 -46.30 28.21
N ASN A 10 5.08 -45.98 28.93
CA ASN A 10 4.08 -45.00 28.49
C ASN A 10 4.69 -43.66 28.06
N PHE A 11 5.78 -43.24 28.69
CA PHE A 11 6.53 -42.04 28.35
C PHE A 11 7.21 -42.14 27.00
N ASN A 12 7.87 -43.28 26.69
CA ASN A 12 8.50 -43.51 25.39
C ASN A 12 7.47 -43.61 24.26
N SER A 13 6.28 -44.18 24.55
CA SER A 13 5.17 -44.22 23.60
C SER A 13 4.67 -42.84 23.26
N LEU A 14 4.58 -41.95 24.24
CA LEU A 14 4.15 -40.55 24.05
C LEU A 14 5.19 -39.77 23.21
N ILE A 15 6.49 -39.94 23.45
CA ILE A 15 7.54 -39.34 22.64
C ILE A 15 7.48 -39.84 21.20
N ILE A 16 7.34 -41.15 20.97
CA ILE A 16 7.24 -41.71 19.62
C ILE A 16 6.02 -41.17 18.90
N PHE A 17 4.88 -41.12 19.57
CA PHE A 17 3.66 -40.51 18.99
C PHE A 17 3.87 -39.04 18.59
N PHE A 18 4.50 -38.26 19.47
CA PHE A 18 4.78 -36.85 19.19
C PHE A 18 5.74 -36.69 18.01
N VAL A 19 6.78 -37.50 17.93
CA VAL A 19 7.73 -37.52 16.80
C VAL A 19 7.01 -37.85 15.50
N ILE A 20 6.18 -38.92 15.49
CA ILE A 20 5.39 -39.30 14.29
C ILE A 20 4.43 -38.18 13.89
N LEU A 21 3.77 -37.54 14.85
CA LEU A 21 2.87 -36.41 14.60
C LEU A 21 3.63 -35.25 13.96
N VAL A 22 4.79 -34.87 14.51
CA VAL A 22 5.62 -33.80 13.98
C VAL A 22 6.11 -34.11 12.56
N PHE A 23 6.63 -35.35 12.33
CA PHE A 23 7.05 -35.77 11.00
C PHE A 23 5.88 -35.83 10.02
N GLY A 24 4.72 -36.30 10.44
CA GLY A 24 3.50 -36.32 9.63
C GLY A 24 3.07 -34.93 9.22
N LEU A 25 3.09 -33.95 10.14
CA LEU A 25 2.81 -32.56 9.87
C LEU A 25 3.86 -31.95 8.92
N LEU A 26 5.14 -32.16 9.15
CA LEU A 26 6.22 -31.69 8.28
C LEU A 26 6.09 -32.27 6.86
N PHE A 27 5.81 -33.57 6.74
CA PHE A 27 5.57 -34.23 5.47
C PHE A 27 4.35 -33.61 4.74
N PHE A 28 3.23 -33.46 5.44
CA PHE A 28 2.02 -32.88 4.91
C PHE A 28 2.25 -31.44 4.38
N TYR A 29 2.98 -30.62 5.14
CA TYR A 29 3.31 -29.24 4.72
C TYR A 29 4.43 -29.19 3.66
N SER A 30 5.19 -30.26 3.45
CA SER A 30 6.22 -30.32 2.40
C SER A 30 5.65 -30.67 1.02
N PHE A 31 4.39 -31.09 0.95
CA PHE A 31 3.74 -31.55 -0.29
C PHE A 31 3.86 -30.58 -1.48
N PRO A 32 3.74 -29.23 -1.31
CA PRO A 32 3.87 -28.30 -2.42
C PRO A 32 5.25 -28.30 -3.10
N ASN A 33 6.31 -28.77 -2.43
CA ASN A 33 7.65 -28.85 -3.03
C ASN A 33 7.79 -29.97 -4.09
N ILE A 34 6.83 -30.90 -4.14
CA ILE A 34 6.83 -32.03 -5.07
C ILE A 34 6.27 -31.64 -6.44
N HIS A 35 5.52 -30.54 -6.51
CA HIS A 35 4.93 -30.06 -7.74
C HIS A 35 5.91 -29.30 -8.63
N ASN A 36 5.58 -29.25 -9.92
CA ASN A 36 6.31 -28.47 -10.90
C ASN A 36 6.28 -26.98 -10.51
N LYS A 37 7.44 -26.41 -10.22
CA LYS A 37 7.59 -25.01 -9.80
C LYS A 37 7.02 -24.01 -10.80
N TYR A 38 7.10 -24.31 -12.09
CA TYR A 38 6.56 -23.46 -13.14
C TYR A 38 5.02 -23.43 -13.10
N GLU A 39 4.38 -24.58 -12.95
CA GLU A 39 2.90 -24.65 -12.85
C GLU A 39 2.37 -23.93 -11.62
N ILE A 40 3.06 -24.10 -10.48
CA ILE A 40 2.76 -23.39 -9.24
C ILE A 40 2.83 -21.89 -9.47
N GLN A 41 3.91 -21.40 -10.07
CA GLN A 41 4.11 -19.97 -10.29
C GLN A 41 3.11 -19.39 -11.28
N LYS A 42 2.82 -20.11 -12.37
CA LYS A 42 1.81 -19.72 -13.33
C LYS A 42 0.45 -19.59 -12.65
N HIS A 43 0.05 -20.61 -11.88
CA HIS A 43 -1.21 -20.57 -11.14
C HIS A 43 -1.30 -19.38 -10.17
N PHE A 44 -0.19 -19.03 -9.49
CA PHE A 44 -0.16 -17.86 -8.61
C PHE A 44 -0.23 -16.56 -9.38
N SER A 45 0.48 -16.44 -10.49
CA SER A 45 0.43 -15.27 -11.35
C SER A 45 -1.00 -15.04 -11.85
N ASP A 46 -1.67 -16.10 -12.30
CA ASP A 46 -3.06 -16.03 -12.77
C ASP A 46 -4.01 -15.62 -11.62
N LYS A 47 -3.87 -16.22 -10.42
CA LYS A 47 -4.67 -15.84 -9.25
C LYS A 47 -4.45 -14.41 -8.79
N ILE A 48 -3.20 -13.96 -8.77
CA ILE A 48 -2.84 -12.56 -8.43
C ILE A 48 -3.43 -11.62 -9.47
N TYR A 49 -3.36 -12.00 -10.74
CA TYR A 49 -3.92 -11.21 -11.84
C TYR A 49 -5.45 -11.08 -11.74
N ASP A 50 -6.15 -12.13 -11.30
CA ASP A 50 -7.61 -12.13 -11.15
C ASP A 50 -8.07 -11.31 -9.94
N GLU A 51 -7.32 -11.39 -8.83
CA GLU A 51 -7.71 -10.75 -7.55
C GLU A 51 -7.17 -9.33 -7.37
N TYR A 52 -6.07 -8.99 -8.05
CA TYR A 52 -5.43 -7.67 -7.95
C TYR A 52 -5.20 -7.07 -9.34
N PRO A 53 -5.18 -5.74 -9.47
CA PRO A 53 -4.81 -5.09 -10.73
C PRO A 53 -3.29 -5.18 -11.01
N LEU A 54 -2.63 -6.19 -10.46
CA LEU A 54 -1.19 -6.40 -10.54
C LEU A 54 -0.87 -7.69 -11.27
N ASN A 55 0.23 -7.67 -12.01
CA ASN A 55 0.83 -8.84 -12.61
C ASN A 55 2.29 -8.96 -12.17
N LEU A 56 2.75 -10.17 -11.92
CA LEU A 56 4.12 -10.44 -11.49
C LEU A 56 4.86 -11.19 -12.60
N SER A 57 6.11 -10.80 -12.89
CA SER A 57 6.95 -11.58 -13.79
C SER A 57 7.20 -12.98 -13.25
N LEU A 58 7.38 -13.94 -14.13
CA LEU A 58 7.84 -15.26 -13.74
C LEU A 58 9.32 -15.19 -13.31
N SER A 59 9.68 -15.95 -12.29
CA SER A 59 11.06 -16.09 -11.80
C SER A 59 11.39 -17.57 -11.59
N PRO A 60 12.57 -18.03 -11.96
CA PRO A 60 12.98 -19.40 -11.69
C PRO A 60 13.27 -19.68 -10.21
N ASP A 61 13.46 -18.61 -9.42
CA ASP A 61 13.81 -18.71 -8.00
C ASP A 61 12.55 -18.70 -7.11
N ILE A 62 11.84 -19.81 -7.11
CA ILE A 62 10.69 -20.06 -6.24
C ILE A 62 11.03 -21.14 -5.22
N THR A 63 10.75 -20.87 -3.95
CA THR A 63 10.94 -21.78 -2.83
C THR A 63 9.70 -21.79 -1.93
N TYR A 64 9.46 -22.93 -1.29
CA TYR A 64 8.39 -23.07 -0.32
C TYR A 64 8.96 -22.98 1.11
N SER A 65 8.22 -22.35 2.02
CA SER A 65 8.55 -22.23 3.43
C SER A 65 7.32 -22.53 4.29
N ILE A 66 7.49 -23.27 5.37
CA ILE A 66 6.41 -23.66 6.28
C ILE A 66 6.21 -22.61 7.38
N LEU A 67 7.28 -21.95 7.83
CA LEU A 67 7.24 -21.02 8.95
C LEU A 67 7.28 -19.57 8.50
N PRO A 68 6.62 -18.63 9.23
CA PRO A 68 5.71 -18.82 10.37
C PRO A 68 4.33 -19.39 9.99
N LYS A 69 3.94 -19.28 8.73
CA LYS A 69 2.80 -19.91 8.07
C LYS A 69 3.27 -20.39 6.71
N PRO A 70 2.66 -21.47 6.17
CA PRO A 70 3.01 -21.95 4.85
C PRO A 70 2.87 -20.87 3.76
N HIS A 71 3.94 -20.68 2.98
CA HIS A 71 3.97 -19.68 1.92
C HIS A 71 5.02 -19.98 0.86
N PHE A 72 4.81 -19.48 -0.35
CA PHE A 72 5.82 -19.48 -1.40
C PHE A 72 6.62 -18.19 -1.35
N ARG A 73 7.91 -18.29 -1.60
CA ARG A 73 8.87 -17.20 -1.70
C ARG A 73 9.38 -17.16 -3.13
N ILE A 74 9.18 -16.03 -3.79
CA ILE A 74 9.57 -15.80 -5.18
C ILE A 74 10.51 -14.60 -5.18
N LYS A 75 11.71 -14.74 -5.77
CA LYS A 75 12.73 -13.69 -5.75
C LYS A 75 12.84 -12.99 -7.10
N ASN A 76 13.34 -11.74 -7.07
CA ASN A 76 13.71 -10.94 -8.25
C ASN A 76 12.55 -10.81 -9.25
N ILE A 77 11.45 -10.22 -8.80
CA ILE A 77 10.22 -10.09 -9.55
C ILE A 77 10.04 -8.66 -10.05
N LYS A 78 9.63 -8.51 -11.30
CA LYS A 78 9.05 -7.27 -11.81
C LYS A 78 7.56 -7.21 -11.55
N ILE A 79 7.08 -6.03 -11.18
CA ILE A 79 5.69 -5.74 -10.88
C ILE A 79 5.13 -4.89 -12.01
N PHE A 80 4.00 -5.32 -12.56
CA PHE A 80 3.30 -4.63 -13.62
C PHE A 80 1.88 -4.29 -13.19
N PHE A 81 1.34 -3.21 -13.73
CA PHE A 81 -0.08 -2.90 -13.63
C PHE A 81 -0.82 -3.40 -14.87
N LYS A 82 -1.98 -4.02 -14.65
CA LYS A 82 -2.88 -4.44 -15.73
C LYS A 82 -3.62 -3.23 -16.28
N THR A 83 -3.53 -3.01 -17.58
CA THR A 83 -4.32 -2.00 -18.27
C THR A 83 -5.54 -2.63 -18.97
N GLU A 84 -6.58 -1.85 -19.19
CA GLU A 84 -7.78 -2.29 -19.93
C GLU A 84 -7.46 -2.81 -21.34
N LYS A 85 -6.35 -2.37 -21.93
CA LYS A 85 -5.88 -2.81 -23.25
C LYS A 85 -4.96 -4.03 -23.21
N ASN A 86 -4.91 -4.76 -22.09
CA ASN A 86 -4.01 -5.90 -21.84
C ASN A 86 -2.50 -5.57 -21.98
N ASN A 87 -2.13 -4.30 -21.98
CA ASN A 87 -0.74 -3.90 -21.92
C ASN A 87 -0.28 -3.85 -20.47
N ASN A 88 0.85 -4.48 -20.18
CA ASN A 88 1.48 -4.44 -18.88
C ASN A 88 2.36 -3.20 -18.76
N VAL A 89 2.09 -2.34 -17.78
CA VAL A 89 2.93 -1.19 -17.43
C VAL A 89 3.80 -1.54 -16.25
N GLU A 90 5.11 -1.51 -16.40
CA GLU A 90 6.06 -1.78 -15.32
C GLU A 90 5.95 -0.69 -14.25
N LEU A 91 5.65 -1.12 -13.02
CA LEU A 91 5.59 -0.25 -11.83
C LEU A 91 6.89 -0.27 -11.04
N GLY A 92 7.65 -1.34 -11.15
CA GLY A 92 8.89 -1.52 -10.41
C GLY A 92 9.32 -2.96 -10.26
N GLU A 93 10.22 -3.17 -9.31
CA GLU A 93 10.82 -4.47 -9.04
C GLU A 93 10.88 -4.76 -7.54
N ALA A 94 10.79 -6.03 -7.15
CA ALA A 94 10.87 -6.50 -5.78
C ALA A 94 11.88 -7.63 -5.65
N LYS A 95 12.67 -7.60 -4.56
CA LYS A 95 13.64 -8.66 -4.28
C LYS A 95 12.95 -9.95 -3.80
N LEU A 96 11.83 -9.83 -3.11
CA LEU A 96 11.12 -10.98 -2.54
C LEU A 96 9.62 -10.74 -2.49
N VAL A 97 8.86 -11.72 -3.00
CA VAL A 97 7.41 -11.81 -2.84
C VAL A 97 7.09 -13.07 -2.05
N LYS A 98 6.27 -12.95 -1.01
CA LYS A 98 5.72 -14.06 -0.23
C LYS A 98 4.25 -14.18 -0.51
N VAL A 99 3.82 -15.35 -0.93
CA VAL A 99 2.42 -15.65 -1.26
C VAL A 99 1.90 -16.68 -0.27
N PHE A 100 0.94 -16.30 0.55
CA PHE A 100 0.34 -17.14 1.59
C PHE A 100 -0.97 -17.73 1.09
N PHE A 101 -1.16 -19.02 1.39
CA PHE A 101 -2.35 -19.76 1.00
C PHE A 101 -2.94 -20.49 2.20
N SER A 102 -4.26 -20.65 2.16
CA SER A 102 -4.98 -21.67 2.92
C SER A 102 -5.12 -22.92 2.08
N ASN A 103 -5.56 -24.00 2.74
CA ASN A 103 -5.81 -25.30 2.11
C ASN A 103 -4.56 -25.98 1.51
N ILE A 104 -3.41 -25.81 2.17
CA ILE A 104 -2.09 -26.26 1.68
C ILE A 104 -1.96 -27.78 1.62
N GLY A 105 -2.79 -28.52 2.37
CA GLY A 105 -2.85 -29.99 2.29
C GLY A 105 -3.50 -30.52 1.03
N SER A 106 -3.98 -29.66 0.14
CA SER A 106 -4.49 -30.11 -1.15
C SER A 106 -3.35 -30.51 -2.08
N ILE A 107 -3.41 -31.72 -2.59
CA ILE A 107 -2.50 -32.23 -3.63
C ILE A 107 -2.62 -31.41 -4.91
N ASP A 108 -3.78 -30.80 -5.13
CA ASP A 108 -4.08 -30.02 -6.32
C ASP A 108 -3.77 -28.52 -6.08
N VAL A 109 -2.75 -28.02 -6.78
CA VAL A 109 -2.34 -26.60 -6.74
C VAL A 109 -3.50 -25.67 -7.06
N LYS A 110 -4.44 -26.10 -7.92
CA LYS A 110 -5.61 -25.31 -8.31
C LYS A 110 -6.60 -25.05 -7.16
N LYS A 111 -6.53 -25.87 -6.10
CA LYS A 111 -7.36 -25.72 -4.90
C LYS A 111 -6.74 -24.82 -3.83
N LEU A 112 -5.53 -24.29 -4.05
CA LEU A 112 -4.92 -23.34 -3.15
C LEU A 112 -5.70 -22.01 -3.19
N ILE A 113 -6.09 -21.55 -2.01
CA ILE A 113 -6.82 -20.28 -1.85
C ILE A 113 -5.82 -19.22 -1.39
N LEU A 114 -5.68 -18.15 -2.17
CA LEU A 114 -4.82 -17.02 -1.82
C LEU A 114 -5.38 -16.30 -0.58
N GLU A 115 -4.54 -16.11 0.43
CA GLU A 115 -4.90 -15.37 1.66
C GLU A 115 -4.28 -13.98 1.72
N LYS A 116 -2.98 -13.90 1.40
CA LYS A 116 -2.20 -12.68 1.57
C LYS A 116 -0.98 -12.68 0.66
N ILE A 117 -0.59 -11.49 0.20
CA ILE A 117 0.65 -11.25 -0.51
C ILE A 117 1.49 -10.24 0.27
N ILE A 118 2.78 -10.53 0.45
CA ILE A 118 3.76 -9.60 1.01
C ILE A 118 4.87 -9.39 0.00
N ILE A 119 5.05 -8.16 -0.45
CA ILE A 119 6.12 -7.73 -1.35
C ILE A 119 7.18 -7.01 -0.50
N GLN A 120 8.43 -7.45 -0.58
CA GLN A 120 9.52 -6.95 0.26
C GLN A 120 10.68 -6.39 -0.56
N ASP A 121 11.33 -5.36 -0.01
CA ASP A 121 12.47 -4.69 -0.62
C ASP A 121 12.15 -4.30 -2.08
N CYS A 122 11.11 -3.46 -2.22
CA CYS A 122 10.52 -3.09 -3.48
C CYS A 122 10.95 -1.68 -3.91
N ASP A 123 11.27 -1.53 -5.18
CA ASP A 123 11.54 -0.25 -5.84
C ASP A 123 10.39 0.07 -6.80
N LEU A 124 9.52 0.99 -6.39
CA LEU A 124 8.42 1.47 -7.22
C LEU A 124 8.81 2.76 -7.92
N ARG A 125 8.39 2.90 -9.16
CA ARG A 125 8.65 4.07 -10.01
C ARG A 125 7.34 4.76 -10.33
N LEU A 126 7.19 6.00 -9.89
CA LEU A 126 6.02 6.82 -10.12
C LEU A 126 6.40 7.98 -11.05
N ASP A 127 5.83 7.99 -12.23
CA ASP A 127 5.94 9.07 -13.20
C ASP A 127 4.55 9.60 -13.60
N GLN A 128 4.51 10.62 -14.43
CA GLN A 128 3.28 11.25 -14.86
C GLN A 128 2.37 10.27 -15.64
N GLU A 129 2.95 9.33 -16.39
CA GLU A 129 2.17 8.39 -17.20
C GLU A 129 1.59 7.25 -16.37
N ASN A 130 2.37 6.72 -15.40
CA ASN A 130 1.94 5.59 -14.60
C ASN A 130 1.16 5.99 -13.33
N PHE A 131 1.15 7.29 -12.95
CA PHE A 131 0.39 7.80 -11.81
C PHE A 131 -1.10 7.42 -11.88
N LYS A 132 -1.71 7.45 -13.05
CA LYS A 132 -3.11 7.06 -13.25
C LYS A 132 -3.40 5.62 -12.82
N TYR A 133 -2.43 4.70 -12.97
CA TYR A 133 -2.58 3.31 -12.56
C TYR A 133 -2.53 3.16 -11.04
N PHE A 134 -1.63 3.89 -10.37
CA PHE A 134 -1.62 3.95 -8.91
C PHE A 134 -2.92 4.53 -8.35
N LYS A 135 -3.48 5.56 -9.00
CA LYS A 135 -4.76 6.14 -8.61
C LYS A 135 -5.88 5.09 -8.65
N ASN A 136 -5.86 4.21 -9.63
CA ASN A 136 -6.91 3.22 -9.85
C ASN A 136 -6.73 1.95 -8.99
N ILE A 137 -5.63 1.79 -8.26
CA ILE A 137 -5.39 0.57 -7.46
C ILE A 137 -6.50 0.31 -6.42
N LEU A 138 -7.11 1.35 -5.88
CA LEU A 138 -8.22 1.24 -4.94
C LEU A 138 -9.61 1.24 -5.61
N ASP A 139 -9.69 1.20 -6.94
CA ASP A 139 -10.95 1.08 -7.67
C ASP A 139 -11.43 -0.38 -7.73
N PHE A 140 -10.51 -1.30 -7.50
CA PHE A 140 -10.79 -2.73 -7.46
C PHE A 140 -11.09 -3.17 -6.03
N LYS A 141 -12.05 -4.07 -5.87
CA LYS A 141 -12.33 -4.71 -4.60
C LYS A 141 -11.17 -5.64 -4.26
N ILE A 142 -10.42 -5.32 -3.22
CA ILE A 142 -9.23 -6.07 -2.80
C ILE A 142 -9.61 -6.99 -1.65
N ASP A 143 -10.13 -8.17 -1.95
CA ASP A 143 -10.64 -9.12 -0.95
C ASP A 143 -9.54 -9.71 -0.06
N LYS A 144 -8.32 -9.77 -0.55
CA LYS A 144 -7.16 -10.32 0.19
C LYS A 144 -6.18 -9.22 0.56
N GLU A 145 -5.50 -9.38 1.66
CA GLU A 145 -4.53 -8.39 2.13
C GLU A 145 -3.29 -8.35 1.24
N LEU A 146 -2.93 -7.15 0.77
CA LEU A 146 -1.71 -6.87 0.03
C LEU A 146 -0.82 -5.97 0.89
N GLU A 147 0.41 -6.42 1.17
CA GLU A 147 1.40 -5.65 1.91
C GLU A 147 2.65 -5.38 1.07
N PHE A 148 3.19 -4.16 1.19
CA PHE A 148 4.54 -3.82 0.73
C PHE A 148 5.37 -3.44 1.94
N ASN A 149 6.55 -4.04 2.08
CA ASN A 149 7.46 -3.79 3.19
C ASN A 149 8.82 -3.32 2.65
N LYS A 150 9.41 -2.31 3.29
CA LYS A 150 10.68 -1.71 2.88
C LYS A 150 10.67 -1.29 1.41
N THR A 151 9.75 -0.41 1.05
CA THR A 151 9.57 0.07 -0.31
C THR A 151 10.21 1.42 -0.50
N ARG A 152 10.93 1.60 -1.61
CA ARG A 152 11.40 2.89 -2.09
C ARG A 152 10.50 3.34 -3.24
N LEU A 153 9.88 4.50 -3.11
CA LEU A 153 9.07 5.09 -4.16
C LEU A 153 9.83 6.25 -4.79
N PHE A 154 10.25 6.06 -6.03
CA PHE A 154 10.94 7.07 -6.84
C PHE A 154 9.91 7.87 -7.64
N VAL A 155 9.81 9.16 -7.34
CA VAL A 155 8.94 10.08 -8.08
C VAL A 155 9.77 10.77 -9.15
N LYS A 156 9.35 10.64 -10.43
CA LYS A 156 10.05 11.17 -11.60
C LYS A 156 9.18 12.16 -12.36
N LYS A 157 9.80 13.12 -13.01
CA LYS A 157 9.11 14.06 -13.89
C LYS A 157 8.75 13.43 -15.23
N ASN A 158 9.69 12.70 -15.82
CA ASN A 158 9.58 12.07 -17.15
C ASN A 158 10.15 10.65 -17.13
N LYS A 159 9.93 9.88 -18.20
CA LYS A 159 10.50 8.52 -18.38
C LYS A 159 12.03 8.48 -18.35
N ASN A 160 12.70 9.56 -18.75
CA ASN A 160 14.16 9.63 -18.75
C ASN A 160 14.69 9.73 -17.32
N PHE A 161 15.69 8.90 -17.01
CA PHE A 161 16.23 8.67 -15.66
C PHE A 161 16.89 9.89 -15.00
N GLU A 162 17.02 11.01 -15.69
CA GLU A 162 17.88 12.14 -15.31
C GLU A 162 17.33 13.05 -14.20
N SER A 163 16.04 12.95 -13.85
CA SER A 163 15.47 13.78 -12.78
C SER A 163 14.55 13.00 -11.84
N ILE A 164 15.14 12.44 -10.78
CA ILE A 164 14.36 11.97 -9.62
C ILE A 164 13.93 13.20 -8.86
N LEU A 165 12.63 13.51 -8.85
CA LEU A 165 12.08 14.64 -8.10
C LEU A 165 12.08 14.37 -6.59
N ASN A 166 11.81 13.12 -6.19
CA ASN A 166 11.75 12.75 -4.80
C ASN A 166 11.93 11.25 -4.59
N LEU A 167 12.42 10.90 -3.41
CA LEU A 167 12.51 9.54 -2.90
C LEU A 167 11.71 9.44 -1.59
N ILE A 168 10.67 8.62 -1.60
CA ILE A 168 9.87 8.34 -0.43
C ILE A 168 10.22 6.95 0.08
N LEU A 169 10.68 6.88 1.33
CA LEU A 169 10.98 5.62 2.00
C LEU A 169 9.74 5.15 2.76
N ILE A 170 9.26 3.97 2.43
CA ILE A 170 8.06 3.39 3.01
C ILE A 170 8.43 2.13 3.77
N ASP A 171 8.21 2.14 5.08
CA ASP A 171 8.47 0.98 5.93
C ASP A 171 7.42 -0.12 5.67
N LYS A 172 6.15 0.29 5.56
CA LYS A 172 5.03 -0.61 5.31
C LYS A 172 3.88 0.09 4.58
N ILE A 173 3.33 -0.58 3.55
CA ILE A 173 2.00 -0.30 2.99
C ILE A 173 1.12 -1.54 3.22
N SER A 174 -0.12 -1.34 3.62
CA SER A 174 -1.14 -2.39 3.71
C SER A 174 -2.39 -1.93 2.98
N VAL A 175 -2.90 -2.77 2.09
CA VAL A 175 -4.14 -2.53 1.34
C VAL A 175 -5.10 -3.66 1.68
N LYS A 176 -6.34 -3.30 2.07
CA LYS A 176 -7.40 -4.25 2.39
C LYS A 176 -8.77 -3.66 2.12
N TYR A 177 -9.74 -4.54 1.91
CA TYR A 177 -11.14 -4.19 1.76
C TYR A 177 -11.92 -4.47 3.06
N ASP A 178 -12.84 -3.59 3.37
CA ASP A 178 -13.80 -3.71 4.46
C ASP A 178 -15.18 -3.97 3.85
N LEU A 179 -15.69 -5.18 4.06
CA LEU A 179 -16.98 -5.63 3.53
C LEU A 179 -18.16 -4.85 4.11
N GLU A 180 -18.12 -4.53 5.42
CA GLU A 180 -19.21 -3.85 6.11
C GLU A 180 -19.40 -2.43 5.58
N ASN A 181 -18.28 -1.72 5.39
CA ASN A 181 -18.28 -0.32 4.96
C ASN A 181 -18.12 -0.16 3.44
N ASN A 182 -18.00 -1.25 2.69
CA ASN A 182 -17.76 -1.25 1.24
C ASN A 182 -16.59 -0.32 0.85
N THR A 183 -15.49 -0.39 1.60
CA THR A 183 -14.40 0.58 1.54
C THR A 183 -13.05 -0.11 1.42
N ASN A 184 -12.26 0.30 0.43
CA ASN A 184 -10.86 -0.03 0.35
C ASN A 184 -10.05 0.90 1.25
N TYR A 185 -9.12 0.32 2.02
CA TYR A 185 -8.19 1.02 2.90
C TYR A 185 -6.76 0.79 2.45
N LEU A 186 -6.04 1.86 2.18
CA LEU A 186 -4.59 1.86 2.07
C LEU A 186 -4.01 2.59 3.27
N LYS A 187 -3.11 1.93 4.01
CA LYS A 187 -2.35 2.53 5.11
C LYS A 187 -0.87 2.43 4.80
N SER A 188 -0.16 3.53 4.97
CA SER A 188 1.29 3.59 4.76
C SER A 188 1.97 4.25 5.94
N VAL A 189 3.09 3.68 6.36
CA VAL A 189 4.02 4.24 7.35
C VAL A 189 5.39 4.32 6.71
N GLY A 190 6.07 5.44 6.88
CA GLY A 190 7.38 5.62 6.28
C GLY A 190 7.98 6.98 6.63
N LYS A 191 8.85 7.47 5.75
CA LYS A 191 9.51 8.76 5.89
C LYS A 191 9.33 9.59 4.63
N LEU A 192 8.83 10.81 4.80
CA LEU A 192 8.76 11.84 3.77
C LEU A 192 9.69 12.98 4.20
N PHE A 193 10.65 13.39 3.35
CA PHE A 193 11.69 14.36 3.71
C PHE A 193 12.38 14.03 5.05
N ASN A 194 12.70 12.75 5.25
CA ASN A 194 13.29 12.20 6.47
C ASN A 194 12.42 12.32 7.74
N GLN A 195 11.17 12.77 7.63
CA GLN A 195 10.22 12.89 8.74
C GLN A 195 9.28 11.71 8.80
N LYS A 196 9.09 11.12 9.98
CA LYS A 196 8.17 10.00 10.19
C LYS A 196 6.74 10.39 9.81
N THR A 197 6.19 9.68 8.85
CA THR A 197 4.94 10.01 8.19
C THR A 197 4.00 8.81 8.20
N ASN A 198 2.73 9.06 8.49
CA ASN A 198 1.64 8.11 8.34
C ASN A 198 0.67 8.65 7.29
N PHE A 199 0.36 7.83 6.30
CA PHE A 199 -0.61 8.14 5.26
C PHE A 199 -1.72 7.10 5.25
N GLN A 200 -2.96 7.54 5.07
CA GLN A 200 -4.13 6.68 4.88
C GLN A 200 -4.94 7.18 3.70
N TRP A 201 -5.39 6.26 2.87
CA TRP A 201 -6.33 6.52 1.81
C TRP A 201 -7.47 5.52 1.90
N ASN A 202 -8.69 6.03 2.10
CA ASN A 202 -9.91 5.24 2.17
C ASN A 202 -10.77 5.59 0.96
N LYS A 203 -11.17 4.59 0.20
CA LYS A 203 -12.06 4.76 -0.94
C LYS A 203 -13.33 3.94 -0.76
N ASN A 204 -14.45 4.63 -0.55
CA ASN A 204 -15.76 3.98 -0.55
C ASN A 204 -16.16 3.69 -2.00
N LEU A 205 -16.40 2.41 -2.32
CA LEU A 205 -16.70 1.99 -3.69
C LEU A 205 -18.16 2.29 -4.09
N LYS A 206 -19.08 2.36 -3.12
CA LYS A 206 -20.49 2.69 -3.35
C LYS A 206 -20.68 4.20 -3.62
N ASP A 207 -20.18 5.02 -2.73
CA ASP A 207 -20.37 6.48 -2.76
C ASP A 207 -19.31 7.20 -3.59
N LYS A 208 -18.31 6.47 -4.12
CA LYS A 208 -17.15 7.03 -4.84
C LYS A 208 -16.42 8.14 -4.09
N LYS A 209 -16.52 8.12 -2.75
CA LYS A 209 -15.91 9.09 -1.85
C LYS A 209 -14.50 8.65 -1.48
N ASN A 210 -13.54 9.56 -1.61
CA ASN A 210 -12.16 9.35 -1.19
C ASN A 210 -11.87 10.18 0.05
N LYS A 211 -11.17 9.58 1.02
CA LYS A 211 -10.66 10.26 2.22
C LYS A 211 -9.17 10.01 2.34
N PHE A 212 -8.39 11.08 2.37
CA PHE A 212 -6.95 11.04 2.57
C PHE A 212 -6.60 11.63 3.92
N ILE A 213 -5.71 10.99 4.66
CA ILE A 213 -5.19 11.47 5.94
C ILE A 213 -3.68 11.38 5.89
N LEU A 214 -3.00 12.51 6.09
CA LEU A 214 -1.54 12.60 6.17
C LEU A 214 -1.15 13.16 7.53
N LYS A 215 -0.33 12.43 8.28
CA LYS A 215 0.18 12.84 9.59
C LYS A 215 1.70 12.82 9.60
N ILE A 216 2.31 13.96 9.96
CA ILE A 216 3.75 14.09 10.14
C ILE A 216 3.97 14.46 11.60
N LYS A 217 4.25 13.44 12.44
CA LYS A 217 4.29 13.61 13.90
C LYS A 217 5.28 14.67 14.39
N PRO A 218 6.54 14.73 13.91
CA PRO A 218 7.49 15.71 14.39
C PRO A 218 7.07 17.16 14.16
N LEU A 219 6.22 17.41 13.16
CA LEU A 219 5.73 18.73 12.80
C LEU A 219 4.35 19.07 13.40
N ASN A 220 3.75 18.17 14.19
CA ASN A 220 2.34 18.26 14.59
C ASN A 220 1.38 18.53 13.41
N PHE A 221 1.79 18.06 12.22
CA PHE A 221 1.02 18.25 10.99
C PHE A 221 0.01 17.11 10.81
N ASN A 222 -1.25 17.49 10.61
CA ASN A 222 -2.34 16.56 10.28
C ASN A 222 -3.20 17.17 9.17
N MET A 223 -3.21 16.52 8.01
CA MET A 223 -4.06 16.90 6.88
C MET A 223 -5.13 15.81 6.68
N GLU A 224 -6.37 16.24 6.61
CA GLU A 224 -7.51 15.40 6.22
C GLU A 224 -8.18 16.00 5.00
N THR A 225 -8.25 15.24 3.92
CA THR A 225 -8.87 15.65 2.66
C THR A 225 -9.98 14.69 2.29
N ILE A 226 -11.15 15.22 2.01
CA ILE A 226 -12.30 14.46 1.54
C ILE A 226 -12.60 14.92 0.10
N ILE A 227 -12.60 13.96 -0.83
CA ILE A 227 -12.97 14.21 -2.22
C ILE A 227 -14.26 13.45 -2.50
N ASN A 228 -15.28 14.18 -2.89
CA ASN A 228 -16.56 13.62 -3.30
C ASN A 228 -16.71 13.77 -4.81
N ASN A 229 -16.64 12.65 -5.54
CA ASN A 229 -16.70 12.67 -7.00
C ASN A 229 -18.15 12.86 -7.53
N THR A 230 -19.16 12.79 -6.66
CA THR A 230 -20.57 12.91 -7.06
C THR A 230 -21.12 14.32 -6.95
N SER A 231 -20.43 15.21 -6.21
CA SER A 231 -20.86 16.60 -6.05
C SER A 231 -19.74 17.59 -6.28
N LYS A 232 -19.96 18.61 -7.11
CA LYS A 232 -18.99 19.68 -7.39
C LYS A 232 -18.54 20.45 -6.13
N ASN A 233 -19.37 20.47 -5.08
CA ASN A 233 -19.16 21.29 -3.86
C ASN A 233 -18.84 20.47 -2.61
N GLY A 234 -18.63 19.15 -2.75
CA GLY A 234 -18.46 18.24 -1.60
C GLY A 234 -17.02 17.93 -1.21
N SER A 235 -16.02 18.51 -1.87
CA SER A 235 -14.62 18.24 -1.60
C SER A 235 -14.03 19.29 -0.68
N SER A 236 -13.33 18.85 0.37
CA SER A 236 -12.73 19.75 1.37
C SER A 236 -11.41 19.19 1.90
N THR A 237 -10.55 20.08 2.38
CA THR A 237 -9.36 19.71 3.14
C THR A 237 -9.29 20.50 4.44
N LYS A 238 -8.82 19.84 5.49
CA LYS A 238 -8.52 20.41 6.78
C LYS A 238 -7.07 20.10 7.13
N ILE A 239 -6.29 21.15 7.35
CA ILE A 239 -4.90 21.05 7.78
C ILE A 239 -4.80 21.64 9.18
N LYS A 240 -4.30 20.83 10.12
CA LYS A 240 -3.92 21.26 11.45
C LYS A 240 -2.40 21.29 11.55
N LEU A 241 -1.87 22.42 11.94
CA LEU A 241 -0.44 22.60 12.16
C LEU A 241 -0.26 23.38 13.46
N ASP A 242 0.18 22.69 14.52
CA ASP A 242 0.30 23.25 15.88
C ASP A 242 -1.03 23.93 16.33
N LYS A 243 -1.03 25.27 16.49
CA LYS A 243 -2.22 26.07 16.90
C LYS A 243 -3.04 26.59 15.73
N SER A 244 -2.76 26.14 14.50
CA SER A 244 -3.40 26.63 13.28
C SER A 244 -4.35 25.60 12.71
N ASP A 245 -5.52 26.04 12.30
CA ASP A 245 -6.54 25.25 11.61
C ASP A 245 -6.82 25.86 10.23
N LEU A 246 -6.33 25.24 9.18
CA LEU A 246 -6.59 25.67 7.80
C LEU A 246 -7.67 24.76 7.20
N VAL A 247 -8.81 25.34 6.88
CA VAL A 247 -9.94 24.63 6.26
C VAL A 247 -10.19 25.19 4.88
N SER A 248 -10.21 24.35 3.87
CA SER A 248 -10.45 24.77 2.48
C SER A 248 -11.51 23.90 1.82
N GLN A 249 -12.24 24.50 0.92
CA GLN A 249 -12.99 23.82 -0.11
C GLN A 249 -12.09 23.56 -1.32
N ILE A 250 -12.23 22.38 -1.93
CA ILE A 250 -11.40 21.95 -3.06
C ILE A 250 -12.28 21.90 -4.29
N TYR A 251 -11.79 22.52 -5.37
CA TYR A 251 -12.41 22.48 -6.68
C TYR A 251 -11.44 21.88 -7.69
N PHE A 252 -11.90 20.92 -8.48
CA PHE A 252 -11.14 20.32 -9.55
C PHE A 252 -11.58 20.89 -10.89
N ASN A 253 -10.63 21.39 -11.66
CA ASN A 253 -10.84 21.74 -13.06
C ASN A 253 -10.00 20.81 -13.94
N GLU A 254 -10.63 19.76 -14.47
CA GLU A 254 -9.95 18.76 -15.29
C GLU A 254 -9.40 19.34 -16.60
N LYS A 255 -10.11 20.30 -17.21
CA LYS A 255 -9.69 20.93 -18.48
C LYS A 255 -8.41 21.74 -18.34
N GLU A 256 -8.28 22.46 -17.23
CA GLU A 256 -7.12 23.28 -16.93
C GLU A 256 -6.05 22.52 -16.12
N LYS A 257 -6.30 21.24 -15.81
CA LYS A 257 -5.44 20.43 -14.93
C LYS A 257 -5.08 21.17 -13.62
N LEU A 258 -6.10 21.79 -13.03
CA LEU A 258 -6.00 22.71 -11.89
C LEU A 258 -6.75 22.16 -10.68
N ILE A 259 -6.11 22.19 -9.52
CA ILE A 259 -6.79 22.06 -8.22
C ILE A 259 -6.76 23.41 -7.52
N ASN A 260 -7.93 23.91 -7.19
CA ASN A 260 -8.11 25.17 -6.46
C ASN A 260 -8.56 24.88 -5.03
N PHE A 261 -7.85 25.47 -4.06
CA PHE A 261 -8.22 25.47 -2.64
C PHE A 261 -8.66 26.86 -2.26
N LYS A 262 -9.88 26.98 -1.74
CA LYS A 262 -10.42 28.24 -1.23
C LYS A 262 -10.66 28.08 0.27
N SER A 263 -10.13 28.99 1.08
CA SER A 263 -10.29 28.97 2.54
C SER A 263 -11.76 29.08 2.97
N ILE A 264 -12.07 28.40 4.08
CA ILE A 264 -13.36 28.48 4.75
C ILE A 264 -13.10 28.54 6.26
N LYS A 265 -13.32 29.69 6.89
CA LYS A 265 -13.16 29.84 8.34
C LYS A 265 -11.81 29.32 8.86
N SER A 266 -10.71 29.67 8.18
CA SER A 266 -9.36 29.24 8.55
C SER A 266 -8.77 30.15 9.61
N LYS A 267 -7.91 29.55 10.48
CA LYS A 267 -7.19 30.28 11.53
C LYS A 267 -5.70 29.97 11.47
N LEU A 268 -4.88 30.99 11.50
CA LEU A 268 -3.44 30.88 11.66
C LEU A 268 -3.08 31.42 13.05
N VAL A 269 -2.70 30.51 13.98
CA VAL A 269 -2.54 30.79 15.40
C VAL A 269 -3.87 31.30 15.98
N ASN A 270 -4.03 32.60 16.22
CA ASN A 270 -5.25 33.21 16.77
C ASN A 270 -5.94 34.17 15.80
N SER A 271 -5.44 34.30 14.56
CA SER A 271 -5.94 35.24 13.57
C SER A 271 -6.75 34.52 12.48
N ASN A 272 -7.86 35.08 12.08
CA ASN A 272 -8.58 34.61 10.91
C ASN A 272 -7.75 34.92 9.67
N ILE A 273 -7.75 33.99 8.74
CA ILE A 273 -7.06 34.16 7.46
C ILE A 273 -7.94 33.67 6.33
N ASP A 274 -7.84 34.40 5.22
CA ASP A 274 -8.35 33.96 3.94
C ASP A 274 -7.20 33.69 2.99
N TYR A 275 -7.30 32.56 2.30
CA TYR A 275 -6.30 32.17 1.31
C TYR A 275 -6.91 31.47 0.12
N LYS A 276 -6.21 31.57 -0.99
CA LYS A 276 -6.49 30.84 -2.22
C LYS A 276 -5.20 30.20 -2.70
N LEU A 277 -5.24 28.88 -2.95
CA LEU A 277 -4.10 28.15 -3.46
C LEU A 277 -4.53 27.42 -4.74
N ASN A 278 -3.78 27.64 -5.82
CA ASN A 278 -3.99 27.00 -7.10
C ASN A 278 -2.80 26.10 -7.39
N PHE A 279 -3.05 24.82 -7.64
CA PHE A 279 -2.06 23.88 -8.13
C PHE A 279 -2.33 23.56 -9.60
N PHE A 280 -1.36 23.82 -10.45
CA PHE A 280 -1.38 23.48 -11.86
C PHE A 280 -0.48 22.26 -12.07
N PHE A 281 -0.93 21.28 -12.84
CA PHE A 281 -0.20 20.03 -13.05
C PHE A 281 0.60 20.02 -14.36
N ASP A 282 0.27 20.93 -15.30
CA ASP A 282 0.95 20.96 -16.61
C ASP A 282 0.92 22.37 -17.20
N PRO A 283 2.03 23.14 -17.11
CA PRO A 283 3.24 22.84 -16.34
C PRO A 283 3.00 22.83 -14.83
N PHE A 284 3.82 22.08 -14.08
CA PHE A 284 3.66 22.05 -12.63
C PHE A 284 4.13 23.34 -12.00
N TYR A 285 3.18 24.11 -11.44
CA TYR A 285 3.46 25.26 -10.58
C TYR A 285 2.29 25.48 -9.60
N PHE A 286 2.51 26.30 -8.62
CA PHE A 286 1.45 26.73 -7.70
C PHE A 286 1.44 28.25 -7.54
N ASP A 287 0.24 28.79 -7.38
CA ASP A 287 -0.02 30.20 -7.05
C ASP A 287 -0.71 30.25 -5.69
N PHE A 288 -0.13 30.96 -4.75
CA PHE A 288 -0.63 31.07 -3.38
C PHE A 288 -0.86 32.53 -3.03
N LYS A 289 -2.12 32.88 -2.77
CA LYS A 289 -2.53 34.18 -2.28
C LYS A 289 -3.08 34.05 -0.88
N ILE A 290 -2.62 34.88 0.03
CA ILE A 290 -3.04 34.89 1.42
C ILE A 290 -3.37 36.33 1.82
N ASP A 291 -4.56 36.50 2.38
CA ASP A 291 -5.03 37.76 2.98
C ASP A 291 -4.99 37.58 4.49
N LEU A 292 -4.20 38.41 5.16
CA LEU A 292 -3.93 38.34 6.58
C LEU A 292 -4.60 39.52 7.27
N GLU A 293 -5.74 39.30 7.92
CA GLU A 293 -6.33 40.27 8.80
C GLU A 293 -5.73 40.20 10.20
N LYS A 294 -5.04 41.26 10.65
CA LYS A 294 -4.54 41.45 12.03
C LYS A 294 -3.63 40.33 12.54
N ILE A 295 -2.58 39.96 11.83
CA ILE A 295 -1.53 39.11 12.37
C ILE A 295 -0.59 39.93 13.22
N ASP A 296 -0.40 39.50 14.47
CA ASP A 296 0.71 39.94 15.30
C ASP A 296 2.02 39.28 14.82
N LEU A 297 2.67 39.94 13.85
CA LEU A 297 3.93 39.45 13.26
C LEU A 297 5.01 39.24 14.31
N ALA A 298 5.02 39.97 15.40
CA ALA A 298 5.98 39.76 16.49
C ALA A 298 5.77 38.38 17.19
N LYS A 299 4.54 37.95 17.34
CA LYS A 299 4.25 36.61 17.88
C LYS A 299 4.52 35.48 16.87
N PHE A 300 4.34 35.75 15.59
CA PHE A 300 4.59 34.78 14.53
C PHE A 300 6.09 34.54 14.32
N LEU A 301 6.91 35.59 14.35
CA LEU A 301 8.35 35.53 14.12
C LEU A 301 9.19 35.11 15.37
N LYS A 302 8.58 35.11 16.58
CA LYS A 302 9.27 34.74 17.83
C LYS A 302 9.50 33.23 18.03
N LYS A 303 8.99 32.37 17.15
CA LYS A 303 9.32 30.95 17.16
C LYS A 303 10.27 30.67 16.00
N PRO A 304 11.49 30.16 16.26
CA PRO A 304 12.34 29.66 15.19
C PRO A 304 11.59 28.48 14.50
N VAL A 305 11.45 28.60 13.21
CA VAL A 305 11.08 27.47 12.34
C VAL A 305 12.30 26.56 12.35
N ILE A 306 12.27 25.50 13.18
CA ILE A 306 13.30 24.47 13.23
C ILE A 306 13.10 23.49 12.09
#